data_012f84f140a7652cc2b19f2736f17831
#
_entry.id   012f84f140a7652cc2b19f2736f17831
#
_cell.length_a   1.000
_cell.length_b   1.000
_cell.length_c   1.000
_cell.angle_alpha   90.00
_cell.angle_beta   90.00
_cell.angle_gamma   90.00
#
_symmetry.space_group_name_H-M   'P 1'
#
loop_
_entity.id
_entity.type
_entity.pdbx_description
1 polymer ?
#
loop_
_entity_poly.entity_id
_entity_poly.type
_entity_poly.pdbx_seq_one_letter_code
_entity_poly.pdbx_strand_id
1 'polypeptide(L)'
;MSSLKNEAIQGNLSTSRDITAGGHLNVHGNSVFDHNVVIKGWLDAKNIKGPCKGLYASLDALKEAYPRPMPGWYALVGNTLPADVYRSDGGEWVATGEQGGEVNLYLDQLEEDVANLDDDVKDIQEFIADGVLLGSSVTFNTTANTVTLTFKMKKPDGTEAPFTVNVPIVTRQTAGMMTASDKQTLINLDATVWPVTVTMSASPDIVEVGVSTKVTLTWEIERRGAEVSDESEITLNGEEKHSTMEEITINENSPKTLSYTLTAVYDNVTGSATKQIHVVYPTYFGSVQADWTPTETSVKSLTKLLQTSRASTQTGISTSNGKIAYCYPASFGKLISIKDGNGYEVIDSYTLWTVNVGGVNYNCYLLTTPVTSSGVTQIYK
;
A
#
# COMPACT_ATOMS: atom_id res chain seq x y z
N MET A 1 -16.14 -13.95 30.77
CA MET A 1 -16.85 -14.35 29.51
C MET A 1 -18.27 -14.75 29.88
N SER A 2 -19.26 -13.95 29.51
CA SER A 2 -20.66 -14.40 29.62
C SER A 2 -20.99 -15.20 28.37
N SER A 3 -21.29 -16.47 28.53
CA SER A 3 -21.72 -17.35 27.46
C SER A 3 -23.25 -17.29 27.39
N LEU A 4 -23.77 -16.71 26.32
CA LEU A 4 -25.20 -16.79 26.00
C LEU A 4 -25.46 -18.19 25.43
N LYS A 5 -26.12 -19.05 26.21
CA LYS A 5 -26.55 -20.38 25.74
C LYS A 5 -28.01 -20.28 25.31
N ASN A 6 -28.28 -20.45 24.02
CA ASN A 6 -29.61 -20.59 23.40
C ASN A 6 -30.61 -19.44 23.67
N GLU A 7 -30.15 -18.22 23.80
CA GLU A 7 -31.06 -17.06 23.91
C GLU A 7 -31.20 -16.36 22.57
N ALA A 8 -32.43 -16.10 22.15
CA ALA A 8 -32.72 -15.26 21.00
C ALA A 8 -32.61 -13.79 21.42
N ILE A 9 -31.67 -13.07 20.87
CA ILE A 9 -31.52 -11.63 21.07
C ILE A 9 -32.44 -10.94 20.05
N GLN A 10 -33.50 -10.31 20.51
CA GLN A 10 -34.31 -9.42 19.70
C GLN A 10 -33.77 -7.99 19.80
N GLY A 11 -33.15 -7.53 18.72
CA GLY A 11 -32.50 -6.20 18.64
C GLY A 11 -31.04 -6.25 18.29
N ASN A 12 -30.30 -5.18 18.58
CA ASN A 12 -28.90 -5.07 18.26
C ASN A 12 -28.02 -5.69 19.35
N LEU A 13 -27.12 -6.58 18.97
CA LEU A 13 -26.01 -7.03 19.82
C LEU A 13 -24.83 -6.09 19.62
N SER A 14 -24.45 -5.35 20.65
CA SER A 14 -23.22 -4.55 20.68
C SER A 14 -22.26 -5.13 21.69
N THR A 15 -21.03 -5.41 21.28
CA THR A 15 -19.96 -5.85 22.19
C THR A 15 -18.76 -4.93 22.04
N SER A 16 -18.04 -4.69 23.13
CA SER A 16 -16.77 -3.95 23.11
C SER A 16 -15.56 -4.87 22.86
N ARG A 17 -15.79 -6.16 22.61
CA ARG A 17 -14.78 -7.20 22.40
C ARG A 17 -15.29 -8.24 21.42
N ASP A 18 -14.53 -9.31 21.26
CA ASP A 18 -14.78 -10.40 20.30
C ASP A 18 -16.12 -11.08 20.51
N ILE A 19 -16.77 -11.47 19.43
CA ILE A 19 -17.90 -12.38 19.42
C ILE A 19 -17.38 -13.76 19.01
N THR A 20 -17.47 -14.76 19.92
CA THR A 20 -17.10 -16.13 19.64
C THR A 20 -18.35 -16.98 19.54
N ALA A 21 -18.62 -17.55 18.36
CA ALA A 21 -19.65 -18.54 18.15
C ALA A 21 -19.02 -19.95 18.17
N GLY A 22 -19.41 -20.79 19.12
CA GLY A 22 -18.93 -22.17 19.24
C GLY A 22 -19.50 -23.14 18.18
N GLY A 23 -20.37 -22.64 17.29
CA GLY A 23 -20.98 -23.36 16.18
C GLY A 23 -21.10 -22.44 14.95
N HIS A 24 -22.28 -22.40 14.35
CA HIS A 24 -22.51 -21.56 13.18
C HIS A 24 -22.95 -20.17 13.58
N LEU A 25 -22.38 -19.13 12.94
CA LEU A 25 -22.93 -17.77 12.94
C LEU A 25 -23.73 -17.60 11.66
N ASN A 26 -25.05 -17.44 11.77
CA ASN A 26 -25.92 -17.23 10.63
C ASN A 26 -26.42 -15.77 10.65
N VAL A 27 -26.05 -15.00 9.63
CA VAL A 27 -26.44 -13.60 9.47
C VAL A 27 -27.38 -13.51 8.27
N HIS A 28 -28.66 -13.17 8.51
CA HIS A 28 -29.69 -13.06 7.45
C HIS A 28 -29.66 -11.72 6.70
N GLY A 29 -28.76 -10.82 7.02
CA GLY A 29 -28.62 -9.51 6.40
C GLY A 29 -27.19 -9.23 5.94
N ASN A 30 -26.89 -7.95 5.74
CA ASN A 30 -25.55 -7.51 5.41
C ASN A 30 -24.66 -7.51 6.65
N SER A 31 -23.46 -8.06 6.53
CA SER A 31 -22.39 -7.92 7.53
C SER A 31 -21.33 -6.96 6.99
N VAL A 32 -20.93 -5.99 7.81
CA VAL A 32 -19.85 -5.06 7.50
C VAL A 32 -18.73 -5.32 8.51
N PHE A 33 -17.54 -5.53 8.01
CA PHE A 33 -16.33 -5.68 8.81
C PHE A 33 -15.39 -4.53 8.47
N ASP A 34 -15.07 -3.70 9.45
CA ASP A 34 -14.20 -2.53 9.26
C ASP A 34 -12.71 -2.89 9.17
N HIS A 35 -12.38 -4.16 9.46
CA HIS A 35 -11.03 -4.71 9.45
C HIS A 35 -10.98 -6.05 8.74
N ASN A 36 -9.80 -6.68 8.68
CA ASN A 36 -9.58 -7.92 8.00
C ASN A 36 -10.42 -9.07 8.56
N VAL A 37 -10.98 -9.89 7.66
CA VAL A 37 -11.65 -11.15 8.00
C VAL A 37 -10.72 -12.31 7.64
N VAL A 38 -10.33 -13.09 8.65
CA VAL A 38 -9.52 -14.31 8.45
C VAL A 38 -10.44 -15.54 8.49
N ILE A 39 -10.50 -16.28 7.40
CA ILE A 39 -11.27 -17.51 7.30
C ILE A 39 -10.30 -18.69 7.28
N LYS A 40 -10.27 -19.46 8.38
CA LYS A 40 -9.42 -20.66 8.53
C LYS A 40 -10.14 -21.93 8.02
N GLY A 41 -10.68 -21.91 6.83
CA GLY A 41 -11.43 -23.01 6.26
C GLY A 41 -11.95 -22.68 4.86
N TRP A 42 -12.96 -23.43 4.43
CA TRP A 42 -13.58 -23.17 3.13
C TRP A 42 -14.52 -21.98 3.19
N LEU A 43 -14.39 -21.08 2.23
CA LEU A 43 -15.36 -20.00 1.98
C LEU A 43 -16.21 -20.41 0.78
N ASP A 44 -17.46 -20.86 1.03
CA ASP A 44 -18.46 -21.00 -0.03
C ASP A 44 -19.18 -19.65 -0.19
N ALA A 45 -18.66 -18.81 -1.07
CA ALA A 45 -19.24 -17.51 -1.35
C ALA A 45 -19.72 -17.44 -2.79
N LYS A 46 -21.02 -17.57 -3.00
CA LYS A 46 -21.64 -17.41 -4.33
C LYS A 46 -21.46 -16.02 -4.94
N ASN A 47 -21.05 -15.03 -4.15
CA ASN A 47 -20.85 -13.64 -4.56
C ASN A 47 -19.67 -12.98 -3.82
N ILE A 48 -18.46 -13.49 -3.96
CA ILE A 48 -17.28 -12.75 -3.50
C ILE A 48 -17.16 -11.48 -4.35
N LYS A 49 -17.46 -10.36 -3.73
CA LYS A 49 -17.37 -9.04 -4.39
C LYS A 49 -15.94 -8.50 -4.37
N GLY A 50 -14.98 -9.27 -4.85
CA GLY A 50 -13.66 -8.75 -5.20
C GLY A 50 -13.74 -7.83 -6.43
N PRO A 51 -12.71 -7.05 -6.73
CA PRO A 51 -12.69 -6.19 -7.91
C PRO A 51 -12.76 -7.01 -9.21
N CYS A 52 -12.19 -8.22 -9.27
CA CYS A 52 -12.27 -9.13 -10.42
C CYS A 52 -13.56 -9.94 -10.40
N LYS A 53 -14.30 -9.96 -11.51
CA LYS A 53 -15.56 -10.69 -11.65
C LYS A 53 -15.44 -11.99 -12.47
N GLY A 54 -14.26 -12.33 -12.92
CA GLY A 54 -13.99 -13.54 -13.68
C GLY A 54 -14.04 -13.36 -15.20
N LEU A 55 -14.12 -14.48 -15.92
CA LEU A 55 -14.17 -14.57 -17.38
C LEU A 55 -15.61 -14.80 -17.85
N TYR A 56 -16.05 -14.02 -18.85
CA TYR A 56 -17.36 -14.10 -19.46
C TYR A 56 -17.22 -14.26 -20.98
N ALA A 57 -18.03 -15.13 -21.57
CA ALA A 57 -17.95 -15.42 -23.01
C ALA A 57 -18.29 -14.20 -23.90
N SER A 58 -19.07 -13.26 -23.37
CA SER A 58 -19.45 -12.04 -24.07
C SER A 58 -19.75 -10.90 -23.10
N LEU A 59 -19.73 -9.66 -23.61
CA LEU A 59 -20.14 -8.48 -22.82
C LEU A 59 -21.59 -8.57 -22.35
N ASP A 60 -22.47 -9.17 -23.15
CA ASP A 60 -23.89 -9.35 -22.79
C ASP A 60 -24.02 -10.31 -21.60
N ALA A 61 -23.26 -11.40 -21.58
CA ALA A 61 -23.22 -12.34 -20.45
C ALA A 61 -22.67 -11.65 -19.18
N LEU A 62 -21.68 -10.80 -19.32
CA LEU A 62 -21.15 -9.99 -18.19
C LEU A 62 -22.21 -9.00 -17.68
N LYS A 63 -22.90 -8.31 -18.58
CA LYS A 63 -23.99 -7.35 -18.23
C LYS A 63 -25.18 -8.03 -17.61
N GLU A 64 -25.53 -9.23 -18.04
CA GLU A 64 -26.57 -10.05 -17.44
C GLU A 64 -26.23 -10.47 -16.00
N ALA A 65 -24.96 -10.91 -15.78
CA ALA A 65 -24.47 -11.32 -14.47
C ALA A 65 -24.33 -10.12 -13.49
N TYR A 66 -23.93 -8.97 -14.01
CA TYR A 66 -23.72 -7.75 -13.22
C TYR A 66 -24.32 -6.52 -13.95
N PRO A 67 -25.65 -6.37 -13.88
CA PRO A 67 -26.35 -5.29 -14.59
C PRO A 67 -26.11 -3.89 -14.00
N ARG A 68 -25.60 -3.82 -12.77
CA ARG A 68 -25.23 -2.58 -12.07
C ARG A 68 -23.84 -2.73 -11.45
N PRO A 69 -22.79 -2.60 -12.26
CA PRO A 69 -21.43 -2.77 -11.76
C PRO A 69 -21.03 -1.59 -10.86
N MET A 70 -20.20 -1.89 -9.84
CA MET A 70 -19.66 -0.85 -8.95
C MET A 70 -18.35 -0.30 -9.52
N PRO A 71 -18.00 0.97 -9.20
CA PRO A 71 -16.74 1.56 -9.62
C PRO A 71 -15.54 0.68 -9.20
N GLY A 72 -14.58 0.54 -10.10
CA GLY A 72 -13.35 -0.21 -9.85
C GLY A 72 -13.47 -1.73 -10.05
N TRP A 73 -14.65 -2.28 -10.33
CA TRP A 73 -14.75 -3.66 -10.74
C TRP A 73 -14.16 -3.86 -12.14
N TYR A 74 -13.59 -5.03 -12.38
CA TYR A 74 -13.14 -5.43 -13.70
C TYR A 74 -13.51 -6.90 -14.00
N ALA A 75 -13.61 -7.24 -15.27
CA ALA A 75 -13.88 -8.58 -15.76
C ALA A 75 -13.14 -8.84 -17.06
N LEU A 76 -12.97 -10.09 -17.39
CA LEU A 76 -12.43 -10.53 -18.67
C LEU A 76 -13.58 -10.97 -19.57
N VAL A 77 -13.54 -10.59 -20.83
CA VAL A 77 -14.58 -10.93 -21.82
C VAL A 77 -13.92 -11.56 -23.02
N GLY A 78 -14.25 -12.83 -23.26
CA GLY A 78 -13.73 -13.66 -24.33
C GLY A 78 -14.03 -15.14 -24.08
N ASN A 79 -13.82 -15.98 -25.09
CA ASN A 79 -14.05 -17.42 -24.95
C ASN A 79 -12.79 -18.16 -24.45
N THR A 80 -11.65 -17.54 -24.55
CA THR A 80 -10.33 -18.06 -24.16
C THR A 80 -9.49 -16.92 -23.62
N LEU A 81 -8.45 -17.24 -22.86
CA LEU A 81 -7.45 -16.27 -22.43
C LEU A 81 -6.28 -16.24 -23.45
N PRO A 82 -5.66 -15.07 -23.68
CA PRO A 82 -5.99 -13.76 -23.11
C PRO A 82 -7.35 -13.24 -23.60
N ALA A 83 -8.07 -12.52 -22.75
CA ALA A 83 -9.37 -11.96 -23.05
C ALA A 83 -9.40 -10.46 -22.76
N ASP A 84 -10.34 -9.75 -23.39
CA ASP A 84 -10.43 -8.29 -23.25
C ASP A 84 -10.83 -7.89 -21.83
N VAL A 85 -10.12 -6.91 -21.28
CA VAL A 85 -10.39 -6.37 -19.95
C VAL A 85 -11.45 -5.29 -20.03
N TYR A 86 -12.53 -5.48 -19.29
CA TYR A 86 -13.56 -4.49 -19.07
C TYR A 86 -13.50 -3.97 -17.64
N ARG A 87 -13.59 -2.66 -17.47
CA ARG A 87 -13.70 -2.00 -16.14
C ARG A 87 -15.04 -1.30 -16.01
N SER A 88 -15.50 -1.22 -14.78
CA SER A 88 -16.68 -0.44 -14.44
C SER A 88 -16.30 0.96 -13.95
N ASP A 89 -16.97 1.96 -14.51
CA ASP A 89 -16.95 3.36 -14.04
C ASP A 89 -18.02 3.64 -12.96
N GLY A 90 -18.83 2.61 -12.60
CA GLY A 90 -19.93 2.69 -11.64
C GLY A 90 -21.31 2.78 -12.28
N GLY A 91 -21.40 2.79 -13.59
CA GLY A 91 -22.66 2.78 -14.36
C GLY A 91 -22.67 1.67 -15.39
N GLU A 92 -21.59 1.55 -16.13
CA GLU A 92 -21.46 0.61 -17.26
C GLU A 92 -20.14 -0.13 -17.23
N TRP A 93 -20.07 -1.20 -18.04
CA TRP A 93 -18.83 -1.90 -18.34
C TRP A 93 -18.18 -1.28 -19.58
N VAL A 94 -16.95 -0.78 -19.42
CA VAL A 94 -16.19 -0.10 -20.45
C VAL A 94 -14.95 -0.93 -20.80
N ALA A 95 -14.72 -1.17 -22.10
CA ALA A 95 -13.52 -1.83 -22.57
C ALA A 95 -12.29 -0.95 -22.29
N THR A 96 -11.24 -1.53 -21.72
CA THR A 96 -9.99 -0.81 -21.44
C THR A 96 -9.04 -0.76 -22.62
N GLY A 97 -9.25 -1.63 -23.63
CA GLY A 97 -8.30 -1.86 -24.72
C GLY A 97 -7.11 -2.75 -24.32
N GLU A 98 -7.08 -3.23 -23.08
CA GLU A 98 -6.07 -4.17 -22.57
C GLU A 98 -6.58 -5.61 -22.66
N GLN A 99 -5.66 -6.57 -22.76
CA GLN A 99 -5.96 -7.99 -22.63
C GLN A 99 -5.37 -8.53 -21.32
N GLY A 100 -6.13 -9.42 -20.66
CA GLY A 100 -5.76 -9.99 -19.38
C GLY A 100 -6.01 -11.50 -19.33
N GLY A 101 -5.47 -12.14 -18.28
CA GLY A 101 -5.69 -13.55 -18.00
C GLY A 101 -4.58 -14.49 -18.50
N GLU A 102 -3.60 -14.03 -19.24
CA GLU A 102 -2.46 -14.88 -19.66
C GLU A 102 -1.72 -15.49 -18.46
N VAL A 103 -1.56 -14.70 -17.40
CA VAL A 103 -0.78 -15.09 -16.22
C VAL A 103 -1.39 -16.26 -15.46
N ASN A 104 -2.72 -16.33 -15.32
CA ASN A 104 -3.37 -17.41 -14.59
C ASN A 104 -3.31 -18.76 -15.35
N LEU A 105 -3.38 -18.72 -16.67
CA LEU A 105 -3.20 -19.93 -17.47
C LEU A 105 -1.78 -20.51 -17.36
N TYR A 106 -0.77 -19.63 -17.25
CA TYR A 106 0.60 -20.05 -17.05
C TYR A 106 0.84 -20.63 -15.64
N LEU A 107 0.19 -20.06 -14.61
CA LEU A 107 0.30 -20.56 -13.24
C LEU A 107 -0.37 -21.94 -13.10
N ASP A 108 -1.60 -22.10 -13.62
CA ASP A 108 -2.31 -23.38 -13.57
C ASP A 108 -1.55 -24.48 -14.34
N GLN A 109 -1.02 -24.16 -15.54
CA GLN A 109 -0.21 -25.10 -16.32
C GLN A 109 1.11 -25.43 -15.63
N LEU A 110 1.68 -24.47 -14.92
CA LEU A 110 2.94 -24.65 -14.22
C LEU A 110 2.78 -25.47 -12.93
N GLU A 111 1.67 -25.32 -12.21
CA GLU A 111 1.35 -26.18 -11.06
C GLU A 111 1.18 -27.65 -11.50
N GLU A 112 0.54 -27.89 -12.66
CA GLU A 112 0.42 -29.21 -13.26
C GLU A 112 1.79 -29.75 -13.72
N ASP A 113 2.61 -28.92 -14.34
CA ASP A 113 3.96 -29.28 -14.80
C ASP A 113 4.90 -29.58 -13.61
N VAL A 114 4.78 -28.86 -12.52
CA VAL A 114 5.56 -29.10 -11.29
C VAL A 114 5.13 -30.40 -10.62
N ALA A 115 3.81 -30.71 -10.58
CA ALA A 115 3.32 -31.95 -10.02
C ALA A 115 3.80 -33.18 -10.84
N ASN A 116 3.81 -33.07 -12.18
CA ASN A 116 4.33 -34.12 -13.05
C ASN A 116 5.84 -34.31 -12.87
N LEU A 117 6.59 -33.24 -12.62
CA LEU A 117 8.03 -33.30 -12.34
C LEU A 117 8.35 -34.00 -11.01
N ASP A 118 7.51 -33.84 -10.00
CA ASP A 118 7.68 -34.52 -8.70
C ASP A 118 7.50 -36.05 -8.83
N ASP A 119 6.55 -36.48 -9.69
CA ASP A 119 6.37 -37.87 -10.01
C ASP A 119 7.57 -38.43 -10.83
N ASP A 120 8.09 -37.71 -11.82
CA ASP A 120 9.28 -38.10 -12.60
C ASP A 120 10.52 -38.21 -11.69
N VAL A 121 10.69 -37.27 -10.73
CA VAL A 121 11.79 -37.29 -9.75
C VAL A 121 11.67 -38.54 -8.83
N LYS A 122 10.46 -38.91 -8.45
CA LYS A 122 10.20 -40.09 -7.61
C LYS A 122 10.52 -41.38 -8.34
N ASP A 123 10.13 -41.49 -9.62
CA ASP A 123 10.45 -42.62 -10.49
C ASP A 123 11.98 -42.76 -10.69
N ILE A 124 12.70 -41.62 -10.83
CA ILE A 124 14.16 -41.58 -10.90
C ILE A 124 14.79 -42.04 -9.56
N GLN A 125 14.22 -41.60 -8.43
CA GLN A 125 14.69 -42.02 -7.09
C GLN A 125 14.50 -43.51 -6.84
N GLU A 126 13.37 -44.09 -7.23
CA GLU A 126 13.10 -45.51 -7.14
C GLU A 126 14.06 -46.29 -8.07
N PHE A 127 14.31 -45.82 -9.28
CA PHE A 127 15.29 -46.40 -10.20
C PHE A 127 16.74 -46.36 -9.66
N ILE A 128 17.11 -45.29 -8.94
CA ILE A 128 18.44 -45.13 -8.30
C ILE A 128 18.60 -46.14 -7.15
N ALA A 129 17.50 -46.49 -6.43
CA ALA A 129 17.53 -47.39 -5.29
C ALA A 129 17.80 -48.86 -5.69
N ASP A 130 17.48 -49.24 -6.93
CA ASP A 130 17.61 -50.62 -7.44
C ASP A 130 18.96 -50.94 -8.13
N GLY A 131 19.86 -49.95 -8.28
CA GLY A 131 21.13 -50.12 -8.99
C GLY A 131 22.34 -49.44 -8.36
N VAL A 132 23.52 -50.01 -8.55
CA VAL A 132 24.80 -49.38 -8.14
C VAL A 132 25.18 -48.32 -9.18
N LEU A 133 25.00 -47.03 -8.83
CA LEU A 133 25.37 -45.91 -9.66
C LEU A 133 26.86 -45.67 -9.54
N LEU A 134 27.61 -45.80 -10.64
CA LEU A 134 29.07 -45.58 -10.69
C LEU A 134 29.46 -44.15 -11.08
N GLY A 135 28.51 -43.38 -11.60
CA GLY A 135 28.71 -41.98 -11.99
C GLY A 135 27.54 -41.43 -12.80
N SER A 136 27.41 -40.13 -12.76
CA SER A 136 26.38 -39.42 -13.53
C SER A 136 26.94 -38.18 -14.22
N SER A 137 26.41 -37.83 -15.37
CA SER A 137 26.66 -36.55 -16.05
C SER A 137 25.35 -35.96 -16.55
N VAL A 138 25.30 -34.62 -16.53
CA VAL A 138 24.14 -33.85 -17.02
C VAL A 138 24.59 -33.03 -18.22
N THR A 139 23.94 -33.19 -19.34
CA THR A 139 24.22 -32.40 -20.55
C THR A 139 22.96 -31.66 -20.99
N PHE A 140 23.07 -30.35 -21.14
CA PHE A 140 22.00 -29.52 -21.66
C PHE A 140 22.08 -29.42 -23.18
N ASN A 141 21.01 -29.82 -23.86
CA ASN A 141 20.90 -29.65 -25.30
C ASN A 141 19.85 -28.57 -25.60
N THR A 142 20.35 -27.35 -25.81
CA THR A 142 19.49 -26.18 -26.07
C THR A 142 18.79 -26.23 -27.44
N THR A 143 19.34 -26.97 -28.40
CA THR A 143 18.75 -27.10 -29.73
C THR A 143 17.57 -28.08 -29.74
N ALA A 144 17.64 -29.14 -28.93
CA ALA A 144 16.59 -30.14 -28.82
C ALA A 144 15.63 -29.87 -27.64
N ASN A 145 15.84 -28.80 -26.89
CA ASN A 145 15.09 -28.52 -25.65
C ASN A 145 15.02 -29.75 -24.71
N THR A 146 16.14 -30.40 -24.48
CA THR A 146 16.23 -31.56 -23.61
C THR A 146 17.41 -31.45 -22.67
N VAL A 147 17.24 -32.01 -21.45
CA VAL A 147 18.33 -32.34 -20.55
C VAL A 147 18.59 -33.82 -20.66
N THR A 148 19.81 -34.17 -21.02
CA THR A 148 20.25 -35.53 -21.06
C THR A 148 20.94 -35.89 -19.75
N LEU A 149 20.34 -36.80 -18.98
CA LEU A 149 20.92 -37.41 -17.80
C LEU A 149 21.59 -38.72 -18.22
N THR A 150 22.87 -38.84 -18.02
CA THR A 150 23.59 -40.08 -18.32
C THR A 150 24.09 -40.68 -17.01
N PHE A 151 23.64 -41.89 -16.75
CA PHE A 151 24.04 -42.68 -15.58
C PHE A 151 24.91 -43.83 -16.03
N LYS A 152 26.02 -44.08 -15.34
CA LYS A 152 26.79 -45.32 -15.50
C LYS A 152 26.29 -46.35 -14.52
N MET A 153 25.78 -47.43 -15.02
CA MET A 153 25.25 -48.53 -14.18
C MET A 153 26.16 -49.76 -14.32
N LYS A 154 26.38 -50.44 -13.22
CA LYS A 154 27.06 -51.73 -13.22
C LYS A 154 26.02 -52.80 -13.36
N LYS A 155 26.10 -53.62 -14.43
CA LYS A 155 25.23 -54.76 -14.66
C LYS A 155 25.57 -55.91 -13.70
N PRO A 156 24.65 -56.89 -13.50
CA PRO A 156 24.92 -58.06 -12.68
C PRO A 156 26.11 -58.91 -13.15
N ASP A 157 26.45 -58.84 -14.43
CA ASP A 157 27.61 -59.51 -15.04
C ASP A 157 28.95 -58.77 -14.80
N GLY A 158 28.91 -57.65 -14.09
CA GLY A 158 30.04 -56.79 -13.79
C GLY A 158 30.43 -55.80 -14.87
N THR A 159 29.73 -55.77 -16.00
CA THR A 159 30.00 -54.79 -17.08
C THR A 159 29.31 -53.46 -16.77
N GLU A 160 29.94 -52.37 -17.24
CA GLU A 160 29.38 -51.02 -17.16
C GLU A 160 28.62 -50.69 -18.43
N ALA A 161 27.41 -50.13 -18.28
CA ALA A 161 26.63 -49.62 -19.40
C ALA A 161 26.12 -48.21 -19.07
N PRO A 162 26.23 -47.25 -20.00
CA PRO A 162 25.55 -45.98 -19.81
C PRO A 162 24.04 -46.14 -20.00
N PHE A 163 23.28 -45.59 -19.07
CA PHE A 163 21.83 -45.41 -19.22
C PHE A 163 21.58 -43.91 -19.39
N THR A 164 20.84 -43.54 -20.41
CA THR A 164 20.60 -42.15 -20.77
C THR A 164 19.11 -41.86 -20.74
N VAL A 165 18.71 -40.89 -19.96
CA VAL A 165 17.36 -40.36 -19.92
C VAL A 165 17.36 -38.95 -20.52
N ASN A 166 16.55 -38.73 -21.51
CA ASN A 166 16.33 -37.41 -22.08
C ASN A 166 15.04 -36.83 -21.46
N VAL A 167 15.22 -35.81 -20.66
CA VAL A 167 14.11 -35.10 -20.02
C VAL A 167 13.86 -33.82 -20.84
N PRO A 168 12.67 -33.62 -21.40
CA PRO A 168 12.36 -32.39 -22.11
C PRO A 168 12.45 -31.20 -21.15
N ILE A 169 12.94 -30.06 -21.68
CA ILE A 169 12.85 -28.80 -20.98
C ILE A 169 11.39 -28.34 -21.06
N VAL A 170 10.86 -27.80 -19.95
CA VAL A 170 9.49 -27.27 -19.91
C VAL A 170 9.32 -26.22 -21.01
N THR A 171 8.33 -26.42 -21.84
CA THR A 171 7.84 -25.44 -22.81
C THR A 171 6.33 -25.29 -22.61
N ARG A 172 5.70 -24.32 -23.25
CA ARG A 172 4.23 -24.18 -23.22
C ARG A 172 3.46 -25.43 -23.65
N GLN A 173 4.11 -26.43 -24.23
CA GLN A 173 3.48 -27.60 -24.84
C GLN A 173 4.04 -28.93 -24.32
N THR A 174 5.04 -28.91 -23.46
CA THR A 174 5.75 -30.13 -23.04
C THR A 174 6.15 -30.01 -21.56
N ALA A 175 5.70 -30.91 -20.73
CA ALA A 175 6.20 -31.08 -19.35
C ALA A 175 7.68 -31.48 -19.38
N GLY A 176 8.48 -30.98 -18.45
CA GLY A 176 9.91 -31.28 -18.38
C GLY A 176 10.62 -30.45 -17.33
N MET A 177 11.97 -30.52 -17.26
CA MET A 177 12.74 -29.71 -16.33
C MET A 177 12.75 -28.24 -16.74
N MET A 178 12.52 -27.37 -15.77
CA MET A 178 12.56 -25.90 -15.94
C MET A 178 14.02 -25.44 -16.09
N THR A 179 14.28 -24.58 -17.09
CA THR A 179 15.59 -23.94 -17.21
C THR A 179 15.82 -22.89 -16.11
N ALA A 180 17.08 -22.52 -15.85
CA ALA A 180 17.38 -21.39 -14.97
C ALA A 180 16.72 -20.09 -15.44
N SER A 181 16.58 -19.90 -16.75
CA SER A 181 15.89 -18.74 -17.35
C SER A 181 14.40 -18.75 -17.07
N ASP A 182 13.75 -19.91 -17.19
CA ASP A 182 12.30 -20.04 -16.92
C ASP A 182 12.02 -19.83 -15.43
N LYS A 183 12.85 -20.40 -14.56
CA LYS A 183 12.76 -20.14 -13.12
C LYS A 183 12.91 -18.66 -12.79
N GLN A 184 13.86 -17.97 -13.42
CA GLN A 184 14.03 -16.53 -13.23
C GLN A 184 12.83 -15.74 -13.76
N THR A 185 12.25 -16.15 -14.88
CA THR A 185 11.02 -15.56 -15.45
C THR A 185 9.86 -15.69 -14.48
N LEU A 186 9.69 -16.86 -13.84
CA LEU A 186 8.68 -17.08 -12.82
C LEU A 186 8.87 -16.20 -11.58
N ILE A 187 10.10 -16.13 -11.07
CA ILE A 187 10.42 -15.26 -9.93
C ILE A 187 10.08 -13.80 -10.27
N ASN A 188 10.45 -13.36 -11.48
CA ASN A 188 10.14 -12.00 -11.93
C ASN A 188 8.63 -11.77 -12.10
N LEU A 189 7.90 -12.79 -12.58
CA LEU A 189 6.46 -12.74 -12.73
C LEU A 189 5.75 -12.67 -11.36
N ASP A 190 6.16 -13.52 -10.42
CA ASP A 190 5.63 -13.49 -9.05
C ASP A 190 5.90 -12.13 -8.38
N ALA A 191 7.10 -11.57 -8.56
CA ALA A 191 7.43 -10.24 -8.06
C ALA A 191 6.58 -9.12 -8.70
N THR A 192 6.18 -9.29 -9.95
CA THR A 192 5.34 -8.32 -10.68
C THR A 192 3.87 -8.43 -10.29
N VAL A 193 3.36 -9.64 -10.18
CA VAL A 193 1.94 -9.92 -9.83
C VAL A 193 1.69 -9.69 -8.33
N TRP A 194 2.67 -10.05 -7.50
CA TRP A 194 2.60 -9.94 -6.05
C TRP A 194 3.78 -9.14 -5.50
N PRO A 195 3.82 -7.82 -5.75
CA PRO A 195 4.89 -6.98 -5.21
C PRO A 195 4.84 -6.96 -3.69
N VAL A 196 5.99 -6.72 -3.08
CA VAL A 196 6.06 -6.33 -1.68
C VAL A 196 5.57 -4.88 -1.59
N THR A 197 4.49 -4.67 -0.87
CA THR A 197 3.92 -3.34 -0.61
C THR A 197 4.41 -2.86 0.75
N VAL A 198 5.03 -1.71 0.78
CA VAL A 198 5.51 -1.07 1.99
C VAL A 198 4.69 0.19 2.24
N THR A 199 4.08 0.31 3.40
CA THR A 199 3.48 1.55 3.87
C THR A 199 4.31 2.14 5.00
N MET A 200 4.44 3.46 5.05
CA MET A 200 5.24 4.14 6.06
C MET A 200 4.55 5.41 6.52
N SER A 201 4.49 5.62 7.82
CA SER A 201 3.96 6.82 8.44
C SER A 201 4.97 7.48 9.38
N ALA A 202 4.76 8.74 9.72
CA ALA A 202 5.54 9.48 10.70
C ALA A 202 4.61 10.32 11.58
N SER A 203 4.88 10.34 12.86
CA SER A 203 4.10 11.15 13.80
C SER A 203 5.02 11.80 14.85
N PRO A 204 5.07 13.14 14.89
CA PRO A 204 4.55 14.10 13.93
C PRO A 204 5.35 14.07 12.60
N ASP A 205 4.73 14.47 11.47
CA ASP A 205 5.43 14.59 10.18
C ASP A 205 5.81 16.05 9.83
N ILE A 206 5.46 16.98 10.71
CA ILE A 206 5.90 18.37 10.65
C ILE A 206 6.45 18.75 12.02
N VAL A 207 7.67 19.26 12.06
CA VAL A 207 8.39 19.64 13.28
C VAL A 207 8.91 21.07 13.19
N GLU A 208 9.14 21.70 14.33
CA GLU A 208 9.59 23.08 14.41
C GLU A 208 11.12 23.19 14.34
N VAL A 209 11.61 24.16 13.60
CA VAL A 209 13.03 24.54 13.54
C VAL A 209 13.54 24.89 14.94
N GLY A 210 14.70 24.34 15.32
CA GLY A 210 15.37 24.63 16.60
C GLY A 210 14.73 23.95 17.81
N VAL A 211 13.72 23.11 17.61
CA VAL A 211 13.07 22.34 18.69
C VAL A 211 13.41 20.87 18.52
N SER A 212 14.05 20.29 19.54
CA SER A 212 14.30 18.85 19.57
C SER A 212 12.98 18.09 19.70
N THR A 213 12.59 17.39 18.66
CA THR A 213 11.31 16.68 18.58
C THR A 213 11.53 15.20 18.32
N LYS A 214 10.88 14.36 19.13
CA LYS A 214 10.81 12.93 18.86
C LYS A 214 9.74 12.65 17.81
N VAL A 215 10.11 11.91 16.80
CA VAL A 215 9.22 11.46 15.73
C VAL A 215 9.21 9.95 15.69
N THR A 216 8.05 9.37 15.73
CA THR A 216 7.87 7.93 15.58
C THR A 216 7.59 7.63 14.12
N LEU A 217 8.46 6.85 13.50
CA LEU A 217 8.24 6.21 12.21
C LEU A 217 7.59 4.85 12.45
N THR A 218 6.55 4.53 11.71
CA THR A 218 5.91 3.21 11.73
C THR A 218 5.73 2.71 10.31
N TRP A 219 5.79 1.41 10.12
CA TRP A 219 5.63 0.79 8.82
C TRP A 219 4.93 -0.56 8.90
N GLU A 220 4.36 -0.94 7.79
CA GLU A 220 3.74 -2.22 7.55
C GLU A 220 4.17 -2.74 6.19
N ILE A 221 4.47 -4.02 6.11
CA ILE A 221 4.94 -4.68 4.90
C ILE A 221 3.97 -5.79 4.57
N GLU A 222 3.41 -5.73 3.39
CA GLU A 222 2.44 -6.70 2.92
C GLU A 222 2.90 -7.37 1.63
N ARG A 223 2.58 -8.66 1.49
CA ARG A 223 2.67 -9.39 0.24
C ARG A 223 1.50 -10.35 0.11
N ARG A 224 0.88 -10.42 -1.07
CA ARG A 224 -0.29 -11.28 -1.33
C ARG A 224 -1.45 -11.03 -0.37
N GLY A 225 -1.59 -9.79 0.14
CA GLY A 225 -2.63 -9.41 1.11
C GLY A 225 -2.41 -9.95 2.52
N ALA A 226 -1.21 -10.41 2.83
CA ALA A 226 -0.79 -10.79 4.17
C ALA A 226 0.32 -9.86 4.68
N GLU A 227 0.28 -9.56 5.97
CA GLU A 227 1.35 -8.83 6.66
C GLU A 227 2.56 -9.76 6.82
N VAL A 228 3.75 -9.28 6.42
CA VAL A 228 5.00 -10.06 6.39
C VAL A 228 6.19 -9.34 7.02
N SER A 229 5.94 -8.32 7.84
CA SER A 229 6.99 -7.48 8.45
C SER A 229 7.98 -8.32 9.28
N ASP A 230 7.49 -9.25 10.08
CA ASP A 230 8.33 -10.08 10.97
C ASP A 230 9.25 -11.04 10.21
N GLU A 231 8.93 -11.34 8.95
CA GLU A 231 9.68 -12.27 8.09
C GLU A 231 10.53 -11.55 7.04
N SER A 232 10.44 -10.22 6.98
CA SER A 232 11.12 -9.40 5.98
C SER A 232 12.48 -8.92 6.48
N GLU A 233 13.46 -8.86 5.58
CA GLU A 233 14.69 -8.10 5.80
C GLU A 233 14.38 -6.61 5.60
N ILE A 234 14.48 -5.81 6.66
CA ILE A 234 14.05 -4.40 6.65
C ILE A 234 15.26 -3.50 6.81
N THR A 235 15.37 -2.48 5.99
CA THR A 235 16.35 -1.41 6.16
C THR A 235 15.69 -0.04 6.12
N LEU A 236 16.09 0.85 7.03
CA LEU A 236 15.72 2.25 7.06
C LEU A 236 16.94 3.10 6.72
N ASN A 237 16.91 3.82 5.60
CA ASN A 237 18.06 4.56 5.06
C ASN A 237 19.35 3.69 4.93
N GLY A 238 19.19 2.38 4.66
CA GLY A 238 20.26 1.42 4.54
C GLY A 238 20.72 0.78 5.85
N GLU A 239 20.18 1.17 7.00
CA GLU A 239 20.42 0.54 8.30
C GLU A 239 19.38 -0.55 8.59
N GLU A 240 19.82 -1.73 8.99
CA GLU A 240 18.97 -2.87 9.30
C GLU A 240 18.06 -2.57 10.51
N LYS A 241 16.81 -3.00 10.43
CA LYS A 241 15.79 -2.85 11.46
C LYS A 241 15.08 -4.17 11.72
N HIS A 242 14.75 -4.41 13.00
CA HIS A 242 14.10 -5.64 13.47
C HIS A 242 12.75 -5.34 14.17
N SER A 243 12.17 -4.19 13.90
CA SER A 243 10.88 -3.78 14.45
C SER A 243 10.04 -3.14 13.35
N THR A 244 8.77 -2.92 13.61
CA THR A 244 7.84 -2.20 12.73
C THR A 244 7.76 -0.71 13.06
N MET A 245 8.64 -0.23 13.96
CA MET A 245 8.70 1.18 14.35
C MET A 245 10.11 1.61 14.77
N GLU A 246 10.38 2.90 14.59
CA GLU A 246 11.61 3.57 15.05
C GLU A 246 11.29 4.94 15.62
N GLU A 247 11.86 5.28 16.77
CA GLU A 247 11.81 6.64 17.32
C GLU A 247 13.10 7.37 16.96
N ILE A 248 12.97 8.46 16.21
CA ILE A 248 14.10 9.33 15.83
C ILE A 248 13.95 10.69 16.49
N THR A 249 15.06 11.33 16.79
CA THR A 249 15.07 12.71 17.32
C THR A 249 15.52 13.66 16.21
N ILE A 250 14.66 14.63 15.89
CA ILE A 250 14.95 15.68 14.92
C ILE A 250 15.28 16.96 15.68
N ASN A 251 16.45 17.53 15.38
CA ASN A 251 16.92 18.79 15.97
C ASN A 251 17.66 19.60 14.89
N GLU A 252 16.89 20.31 14.06
CA GLU A 252 17.40 21.03 12.90
C GLU A 252 17.26 22.54 13.09
N ASN A 253 18.31 23.27 12.77
CA ASN A 253 18.39 24.71 12.98
C ASN A 253 17.94 25.53 11.76
N SER A 254 17.47 24.87 10.69
CA SER A 254 16.98 25.51 9.47
C SER A 254 15.85 24.68 8.85
N PRO A 255 14.93 25.32 8.09
CA PRO A 255 13.86 24.61 7.39
C PRO A 255 14.44 23.67 6.36
N LYS A 256 13.94 22.45 6.36
CA LYS A 256 14.26 21.44 5.34
C LYS A 256 13.25 20.29 5.34
N THR A 257 13.30 19.49 4.32
CA THR A 257 12.59 18.23 4.24
C THR A 257 13.58 17.10 4.45
N LEU A 258 13.33 16.26 5.43
CA LEU A 258 14.06 15.02 5.69
C LEU A 258 13.30 13.87 5.06
N SER A 259 14.00 13.03 4.32
CA SER A 259 13.41 11.87 3.66
C SER A 259 13.95 10.60 4.32
N TYR A 260 13.05 9.73 4.72
CA TYR A 260 13.34 8.42 5.28
C TYR A 260 12.80 7.37 4.32
N THR A 261 13.69 6.53 3.82
CA THR A 261 13.34 5.47 2.87
C THR A 261 13.47 4.13 3.58
N LEU A 262 12.36 3.41 3.63
CA LEU A 262 12.30 2.03 4.07
C LEU A 262 12.37 1.13 2.84
N THR A 263 13.22 0.13 2.90
CA THR A 263 13.29 -0.95 1.94
C THR A 263 13.07 -2.26 2.67
N ALA A 264 12.21 -3.08 2.13
CA ALA A 264 11.92 -4.41 2.65
C ALA A 264 12.15 -5.45 1.57
N VAL A 265 12.76 -6.57 1.96
CA VAL A 265 12.94 -7.73 1.09
C VAL A 265 12.25 -8.91 1.75
N TYR A 266 11.29 -9.49 1.05
CA TYR A 266 10.60 -10.70 1.45
C TYR A 266 10.57 -11.66 0.26
N ASP A 267 11.01 -12.89 0.47
CA ASP A 267 11.03 -13.94 -0.56
C ASP A 267 11.72 -13.49 -1.86
N ASN A 268 12.86 -12.79 -1.72
CA ASN A 268 13.65 -12.16 -2.80
C ASN A 268 12.91 -11.09 -3.62
N VAL A 269 11.77 -10.60 -3.16
CA VAL A 269 11.07 -9.46 -3.77
C VAL A 269 11.27 -8.23 -2.90
N THR A 270 11.65 -7.12 -3.54
CA THR A 270 11.93 -5.86 -2.86
C THR A 270 10.78 -4.90 -3.01
N GLY A 271 10.35 -4.32 -1.90
CA GLY A 271 9.45 -3.18 -1.83
C GLY A 271 10.11 -2.00 -1.15
N SER A 272 9.65 -0.79 -1.40
CA SER A 272 10.13 0.40 -0.71
C SER A 272 9.07 1.47 -0.58
N ALA A 273 9.19 2.28 0.49
CA ALA A 273 8.41 3.48 0.70
C ALA A 273 9.29 4.60 1.24
N THR A 274 8.93 5.83 0.93
CA THR A 274 9.62 7.01 1.46
C THR A 274 8.62 7.90 2.17
N LYS A 275 8.93 8.26 3.41
CA LYS A 275 8.19 9.24 4.20
C LYS A 275 9.02 10.50 4.36
N GLN A 276 8.39 11.64 4.14
CA GLN A 276 8.99 12.95 4.37
C GLN A 276 8.56 13.52 5.73
N ILE A 277 9.51 14.15 6.42
CA ILE A 277 9.28 14.94 7.61
C ILE A 277 9.74 16.36 7.31
N HIS A 278 8.85 17.31 7.54
CA HIS A 278 9.10 18.71 7.24
C HIS A 278 9.52 19.46 8.48
N VAL A 279 10.71 20.05 8.44
CA VAL A 279 11.19 20.97 9.47
C VAL A 279 10.84 22.38 9.02
N VAL A 280 10.00 23.06 9.78
CA VAL A 280 9.42 24.33 9.37
C VAL A 280 9.51 25.39 10.48
N TYR A 281 9.56 26.65 10.09
CA TYR A 281 9.25 27.73 11.04
C TYR A 281 7.75 27.75 11.30
N PRO A 282 7.32 28.03 12.54
CA PRO A 282 5.91 28.06 12.87
C PRO A 282 5.19 29.18 12.14
N THR A 283 3.91 29.02 11.92
CA THR A 283 2.97 30.09 11.58
C THR A 283 2.15 30.43 12.80
N TYR A 284 1.59 31.63 12.82
CA TYR A 284 0.88 32.14 13.97
C TYR A 284 -0.46 32.72 13.51
N PHE A 285 -1.48 32.44 14.31
CA PHE A 285 -2.83 32.85 14.02
C PHE A 285 -3.58 33.20 15.30
N GLY A 286 -4.47 34.20 15.22
CA GLY A 286 -5.33 34.51 16.37
C GLY A 286 -6.19 35.73 16.21
N SER A 287 -7.12 35.85 17.15
CA SER A 287 -7.89 37.07 17.40
C SER A 287 -7.10 37.98 18.35
N VAL A 288 -7.01 39.24 18.02
CA VAL A 288 -6.19 40.24 18.73
C VAL A 288 -7.00 41.49 19.04
N GLN A 289 -6.54 42.31 19.97
CA GLN A 289 -7.18 43.59 20.32
C GLN A 289 -7.15 44.56 19.15
N ALA A 290 -8.02 45.55 19.19
CA ALA A 290 -8.14 46.57 18.09
C ALA A 290 -6.85 47.37 17.85
N ASP A 291 -6.07 47.63 18.91
CA ASP A 291 -4.82 48.37 18.90
C ASP A 291 -3.57 47.46 18.74
N TRP A 292 -3.74 46.18 18.56
CA TRP A 292 -2.64 45.25 18.42
C TRP A 292 -1.78 45.60 17.19
N THR A 293 -0.48 45.55 17.40
CA THR A 293 0.52 45.73 16.36
C THR A 293 1.45 44.52 16.30
N PRO A 294 1.84 44.10 15.08
CA PRO A 294 2.71 42.94 14.92
C PRO A 294 4.15 43.29 15.30
N THR A 295 4.62 42.70 16.40
CA THR A 295 6.00 42.69 16.86
C THR A 295 6.42 41.25 17.09
N GLU A 296 7.71 40.96 17.27
CA GLU A 296 8.15 39.60 17.59
C GLU A 296 7.38 38.99 18.76
N THR A 297 7.30 39.73 19.87
CA THR A 297 6.62 39.24 21.09
C THR A 297 5.14 39.03 20.87
N SER A 298 4.47 39.99 20.23
CA SER A 298 3.03 39.92 20.00
C SER A 298 2.65 38.82 18.98
N VAL A 299 3.49 38.55 17.98
CA VAL A 299 3.30 37.44 17.04
C VAL A 299 3.49 36.10 17.75
N LYS A 300 4.54 35.95 18.55
CA LYS A 300 4.78 34.70 19.33
C LYS A 300 3.71 34.41 20.36
N SER A 301 2.90 35.38 20.78
CA SER A 301 1.79 35.17 21.72
C SER A 301 0.53 34.61 21.04
N LEU A 302 0.45 34.58 19.72
CA LEU A 302 -0.64 33.98 18.97
C LEU A 302 -0.59 32.45 19.02
N THR A 303 -1.68 31.81 18.60
CA THR A 303 -1.72 30.36 18.44
C THR A 303 -0.71 29.93 17.39
N LYS A 304 0.22 29.06 17.80
CA LYS A 304 1.25 28.49 16.95
C LYS A 304 0.70 27.32 16.14
N LEU A 305 1.01 27.29 14.85
CA LEU A 305 0.71 26.23 13.93
C LEU A 305 1.98 25.81 13.20
N LEU A 306 2.12 24.53 12.88
CA LEU A 306 3.19 24.01 12.01
C LEU A 306 2.58 23.61 10.68
N GLN A 307 3.05 24.22 9.59
CA GLN A 307 2.56 23.94 8.25
C GLN A 307 3.64 24.22 7.19
N THR A 308 3.51 23.58 6.04
CA THR A 308 4.52 23.62 4.97
C THR A 308 4.26 24.69 3.93
N SER A 309 3.18 25.46 4.06
CA SER A 309 2.80 26.51 3.10
C SER A 309 2.09 27.67 3.79
N ARG A 310 1.87 28.76 3.04
CA ARG A 310 1.05 29.90 3.50
C ARG A 310 -0.45 29.60 3.53
N ALA A 311 -0.88 28.59 2.81
CA ALA A 311 -2.30 28.23 2.74
C ALA A 311 -2.78 27.63 4.06
N SER A 312 -3.90 28.13 4.56
CA SER A 312 -4.48 27.67 5.82
C SER A 312 -5.98 27.92 5.84
N THR A 313 -6.69 27.09 6.56
CA THR A 313 -8.11 27.31 6.88
C THR A 313 -8.27 27.36 8.39
N GLN A 314 -8.75 28.48 8.90
CA GLN A 314 -8.98 28.70 10.33
C GLN A 314 -10.50 28.83 10.56
N THR A 315 -11.01 28.01 11.46
CA THR A 315 -12.45 27.96 11.80
C THR A 315 -12.69 28.34 13.25
N GLY A 316 -13.92 28.71 13.56
CA GLY A 316 -14.32 28.99 14.93
C GLY A 316 -13.74 30.29 15.50
N ILE A 317 -13.31 31.21 14.64
CA ILE A 317 -12.71 32.46 15.06
C ILE A 317 -13.77 33.34 15.72
N SER A 318 -13.50 33.79 16.95
CA SER A 318 -14.35 34.71 17.67
C SER A 318 -13.55 35.93 18.10
N THR A 319 -14.10 37.10 17.87
CA THR A 319 -13.47 38.37 18.30
C THR A 319 -14.55 39.35 18.76
N SER A 320 -14.23 40.18 19.75
CA SER A 320 -15.11 41.21 20.30
C SER A 320 -14.40 42.56 20.16
N ASN A 321 -14.84 43.38 19.22
CA ASN A 321 -14.18 44.64 18.85
C ASN A 321 -12.66 44.48 18.65
N GLY A 322 -12.27 43.36 18.02
CA GLY A 322 -10.88 42.95 17.79
C GLY A 322 -10.57 42.73 16.34
N LYS A 323 -9.34 42.34 16.06
CA LYS A 323 -8.84 42.04 14.73
C LYS A 323 -8.45 40.59 14.63
N ILE A 324 -8.25 40.12 13.41
CA ILE A 324 -7.72 38.77 13.11
C ILE A 324 -6.34 38.95 12.51
N ALA A 325 -5.37 38.21 13.04
CA ALA A 325 -3.99 38.19 12.56
C ALA A 325 -3.61 36.80 12.05
N TYR A 326 -2.92 36.76 10.92
CA TYR A 326 -2.29 35.56 10.37
C TYR A 326 -0.87 35.90 9.92
N CYS A 327 0.13 35.30 10.58
CA CYS A 327 1.53 35.58 10.37
C CYS A 327 2.27 34.28 10.04
N TYR A 328 3.06 34.28 8.97
CA TYR A 328 3.79 33.14 8.48
C TYR A 328 5.14 33.55 7.86
N PRO A 329 6.13 32.66 7.73
CA PRO A 329 7.43 32.97 7.15
C PRO A 329 7.30 33.59 5.76
N ALA A 330 7.95 34.73 5.55
CA ALA A 330 7.88 35.46 4.28
C ALA A 330 8.41 34.66 3.09
N SER A 331 9.21 33.62 3.34
CA SER A 331 9.68 32.67 2.32
C SER A 331 8.55 31.92 1.60
N PHE A 332 7.36 31.82 2.19
CA PHE A 332 6.18 31.26 1.52
C PHE A 332 5.54 32.19 0.49
N GLY A 333 6.04 33.43 0.36
CA GLY A 333 5.47 34.44 -0.52
C GLY A 333 4.27 35.16 0.09
N LYS A 334 3.64 36.07 -0.68
CA LYS A 334 2.44 36.79 -0.24
C LYS A 334 1.18 35.96 -0.52
N LEU A 335 0.14 36.12 0.31
CA LEU A 335 -1.19 35.60 -0.02
C LEU A 335 -1.71 36.24 -1.31
N ILE A 336 -2.42 35.42 -2.07
CA ILE A 336 -3.14 35.83 -3.28
C ILE A 336 -4.64 35.96 -3.05
N SER A 337 -5.14 35.40 -1.94
CA SER A 337 -6.55 35.39 -1.58
C SER A 337 -6.70 35.19 -0.06
N ILE A 338 -7.66 35.90 0.52
CA ILE A 338 -8.23 35.62 1.83
C ILE A 338 -9.73 35.58 1.63
N LYS A 339 -10.36 34.44 1.89
CA LYS A 339 -11.81 34.29 1.79
C LYS A 339 -12.44 34.05 3.15
N ASP A 340 -13.64 34.61 3.33
CA ASP A 340 -14.48 34.26 4.49
C ASP A 340 -15.12 32.87 4.36
N GLY A 341 -15.86 32.46 5.38
CA GLY A 341 -16.55 31.16 5.39
C GLY A 341 -17.64 30.99 4.35
N ASN A 342 -18.11 32.08 3.74
CA ASN A 342 -19.08 32.09 2.65
C ASN A 342 -18.42 32.07 1.27
N GLY A 343 -17.07 32.12 1.23
CA GLY A 343 -16.28 32.12 0.01
C GLY A 343 -16.05 33.49 -0.62
N TYR A 344 -16.47 34.58 0.04
CA TYR A 344 -16.20 35.94 -0.45
C TYR A 344 -14.74 36.33 -0.23
N GLU A 345 -14.17 37.02 -1.23
CA GLU A 345 -12.82 37.56 -1.17
C GLU A 345 -12.77 38.75 -0.22
N VAL A 346 -11.88 38.71 0.77
CA VAL A 346 -11.74 39.73 1.81
C VAL A 346 -10.29 40.19 2.01
N ILE A 347 -9.38 39.86 1.09
CA ILE A 347 -7.95 40.22 1.20
C ILE A 347 -7.73 41.73 1.34
N ASP A 348 -8.53 42.55 0.67
CA ASP A 348 -8.46 44.01 0.72
C ASP A 348 -8.82 44.58 2.10
N SER A 349 -9.45 43.77 2.95
CA SER A 349 -9.75 44.13 4.34
C SER A 349 -8.55 43.90 5.27
N TYR A 350 -7.42 43.37 4.76
CA TYR A 350 -6.23 43.10 5.53
C TYR A 350 -5.07 43.98 5.15
N THR A 351 -4.34 44.43 6.16
CA THR A 351 -3.04 45.14 5.95
C THR A 351 -1.91 44.12 6.11
N LEU A 352 -1.00 44.10 5.12
CA LEU A 352 0.21 43.30 5.20
C LEU A 352 1.33 44.07 5.95
N TRP A 353 1.85 43.41 6.98
CA TRP A 353 3.03 43.86 7.71
C TRP A 353 4.17 42.86 7.49
N THR A 354 5.43 43.35 7.55
CA THR A 354 6.61 42.49 7.60
C THR A 354 7.25 42.65 8.99
N VAL A 355 7.43 41.53 9.69
CA VAL A 355 7.96 41.51 11.04
C VAL A 355 9.08 40.50 11.11
N ASN A 356 10.17 40.82 11.82
CA ASN A 356 11.22 39.87 12.13
C ASN A 356 10.83 39.11 13.42
N VAL A 357 10.79 37.80 13.33
CA VAL A 357 10.47 36.91 14.48
C VAL A 357 11.60 35.89 14.60
N GLY A 358 12.44 36.04 15.62
CA GLY A 358 13.56 35.12 15.86
C GLY A 358 14.58 35.08 14.71
N GLY A 359 14.84 36.22 14.06
CA GLY A 359 15.76 36.29 12.90
C GLY A 359 15.12 35.98 11.54
N VAL A 360 13.85 35.58 11.51
CA VAL A 360 13.11 35.21 10.29
C VAL A 360 12.08 36.28 9.98
N ASN A 361 12.02 36.73 8.71
CA ASN A 361 10.99 37.66 8.27
C ASN A 361 9.65 36.95 8.07
N TYR A 362 8.60 37.53 8.63
CA TYR A 362 7.23 37.08 8.56
C TYR A 362 6.35 38.04 7.79
N ASN A 363 5.48 37.53 6.96
CA ASN A 363 4.34 38.24 6.44
C ASN A 363 3.18 38.12 7.43
N CYS A 364 2.72 39.25 7.98
CA CYS A 364 1.59 39.29 8.91
C CYS A 364 0.42 40.04 8.25
N TYR A 365 -0.63 39.33 7.96
CA TYR A 365 -1.91 39.88 7.49
C TYR A 365 -2.79 40.16 8.70
N LEU A 366 -3.06 41.46 8.91
CA LEU A 366 -3.86 41.96 10.03
C LEU A 366 -5.14 42.59 9.48
N LEU A 367 -6.30 42.14 9.97
CA LEU A 367 -7.58 42.73 9.63
C LEU A 367 -7.52 44.26 9.97
N THR A 368 -7.84 45.10 9.01
CA THR A 368 -7.68 46.56 9.13
C THR A 368 -8.63 47.17 10.15
N THR A 369 -9.91 46.78 10.06
CA THR A 369 -10.96 47.29 10.93
C THR A 369 -11.34 46.27 12.01
N PRO A 370 -11.43 46.65 13.29
CA PRO A 370 -11.93 45.80 14.32
C PRO A 370 -13.36 45.30 14.03
N VAL A 371 -13.62 44.05 14.33
CA VAL A 371 -14.94 43.41 14.14
C VAL A 371 -15.38 42.68 15.42
N THR A 372 -16.67 42.51 15.58
CA THR A 372 -17.25 41.58 16.55
C THR A 372 -17.87 40.43 15.76
N SER A 373 -17.36 39.22 15.95
CA SER A 373 -17.82 38.05 15.24
C SER A 373 -17.68 36.81 16.10
N SER A 374 -18.44 35.76 15.80
CA SER A 374 -18.42 34.49 16.51
C SER A 374 -18.45 33.35 15.50
N GLY A 375 -17.51 32.41 15.67
CA GLY A 375 -17.47 31.18 14.90
C GLY A 375 -17.18 31.33 13.41
N VAL A 376 -16.54 32.43 12.99
CA VAL A 376 -16.22 32.67 11.57
C VAL A 376 -15.10 31.78 11.07
N THR A 377 -15.09 31.56 9.76
CA THR A 377 -14.04 30.85 9.05
C THR A 377 -13.25 31.81 8.17
N GLN A 378 -11.95 31.66 8.11
CA GLN A 378 -11.07 32.37 7.18
C GLN A 378 -10.21 31.38 6.40
N ILE A 379 -10.14 31.54 5.09
CA ILE A 379 -9.37 30.68 4.16
C ILE A 379 -8.28 31.53 3.54
N TYR A 380 -7.05 31.20 3.81
CA TYR A 380 -5.85 31.86 3.31
C TYR A 380 -5.22 31.04 2.17
N LYS A 381 -4.86 31.69 1.03
CA LYS A 381 -4.25 31.03 -0.13
C LYS A 381 -3.06 31.80 -0.71
#